data_085d442e2124cfaab621c6f468d0de60
#
_entry.id   085d442e2124cfaab621c6f468d0de60
#
_cell.length_a   1.000
_cell.length_b   1.000
_cell.length_c   1.000
_cell.angle_alpha   90.00
_cell.angle_beta   90.00
_cell.angle_gamma   90.00
#
_symmetry.space_group_name_H-M   'P 1'
#
loop_
_entity.id
_entity.type
_entity.pdbx_description
1 polymer ?
#
loop_
_entity_poly.entity_id
_entity_poly.type
_entity_poly.pdbx_seq_one_letter_code
_entity_poly.pdbx_strand_id
1 'polypeptide(L)'
;MNISKKIKSPISQELKIFEKQFFNSVSSKVKLLDLILRYILKRKGKQIRPILVILFSKMFSNGKVSSKTYRAANLVELIHSASLIHDDVVDDSNIRRKFLTINALWKNKISVLVGDFFLSKALLLSTQNKDYDLLDQVSNAVKEISEGELFQIQKSRSLNLTEE
;
A
#
# COMPACT_ATOMS: atom_id res chain seq x y z
N MET A 1 -12.78 23.80 -10.72
CA MET A 1 -12.28 23.54 -9.34
C MET A 1 -11.87 22.08 -9.23
N ASN A 2 -10.63 21.79 -8.82
CA ASN A 2 -10.08 20.42 -8.85
C ASN A 2 -10.76 19.52 -7.79
N ILE A 3 -11.46 18.47 -8.24
CA ILE A 3 -12.21 17.52 -7.37
C ILE A 3 -11.33 16.95 -6.26
N SER A 4 -10.06 16.63 -6.58
CA SER A 4 -9.09 16.14 -5.59
C SER A 4 -8.86 17.12 -4.45
N LYS A 5 -8.90 18.42 -4.71
CA LYS A 5 -8.73 19.47 -3.68
C LYS A 5 -9.96 19.56 -2.76
N LYS A 6 -11.17 19.39 -3.32
CA LYS A 6 -12.41 19.34 -2.52
C LYS A 6 -12.44 18.18 -1.54
N ILE A 7 -12.01 16.98 -2.00
CA ILE A 7 -12.01 15.76 -1.19
C ILE A 7 -10.97 15.83 -0.06
N LYS A 8 -9.80 16.42 -0.33
CA LYS A 8 -8.70 16.52 0.65
C LYS A 8 -8.88 17.66 1.67
N SER A 9 -9.63 18.72 1.32
CA SER A 9 -9.80 19.89 2.16
C SER A 9 -10.28 19.56 3.59
N PRO A 10 -11.34 18.76 3.81
CA PRO A 10 -11.89 18.48 5.15
C PRO A 10 -11.01 17.57 6.02
N ILE A 11 -9.97 16.98 5.45
CA ILE A 11 -9.05 16.06 6.15
C ILE A 11 -7.58 16.46 5.98
N SER A 12 -7.31 17.70 5.65
CA SER A 12 -5.95 18.16 5.32
C SER A 12 -4.96 18.05 6.48
N GLN A 13 -5.41 18.23 7.73
CA GLN A 13 -4.58 18.06 8.92
C GLN A 13 -4.29 16.59 9.18
N GLU A 14 -5.30 15.74 9.09
CA GLU A 14 -5.20 14.30 9.27
C GLU A 14 -4.28 13.66 8.22
N LEU A 15 -4.34 14.13 6.99
CA LEU A 15 -3.42 13.66 5.93
C LEU A 15 -1.97 14.02 6.23
N LYS A 16 -1.69 15.19 6.78
CA LYS A 16 -0.33 15.56 7.21
C LYS A 16 0.18 14.66 8.34
N ILE A 17 -0.69 14.34 9.32
CA ILE A 17 -0.34 13.42 10.42
C ILE A 17 -0.06 12.03 9.85
N PHE A 18 -0.95 11.51 9.00
CA PHE A 18 -0.77 10.23 8.32
C PHE A 18 0.56 10.19 7.55
N GLU A 19 0.84 11.18 6.72
CA GLU A 19 2.06 11.24 5.92
C GLU A 19 3.33 11.20 6.78
N LYS A 20 3.35 11.93 7.89
CA LYS A 20 4.46 11.91 8.85
C LYS A 20 4.63 10.53 9.48
N GLN A 21 3.53 9.89 9.89
CA GLN A 21 3.57 8.55 10.49
C GLN A 21 4.01 7.51 9.47
N PHE A 22 3.48 7.56 8.23
CA PHE A 22 3.87 6.66 7.15
C PHE A 22 5.36 6.77 6.84
N PHE A 23 5.88 7.98 6.69
CA PHE A 23 7.31 8.21 6.45
C PHE A 23 8.16 7.61 7.56
N ASN A 24 7.79 7.81 8.82
CA ASN A 24 8.53 7.27 9.96
C ASN A 24 8.48 5.75 10.04
N SER A 25 7.37 5.13 9.62
CA SER A 25 7.19 3.67 9.68
C SER A 25 8.09 2.91 8.72
N VAL A 26 8.48 3.52 7.59
CA VAL A 26 9.27 2.89 6.53
C VAL A 26 10.76 3.24 6.55
N SER A 27 11.28 3.80 7.65
CA SER A 27 12.72 4.10 7.79
C SER A 27 13.57 2.84 7.99
N SER A 28 14.81 2.85 7.50
CA SER A 28 15.78 1.76 7.68
C SER A 28 17.18 2.28 7.96
N LYS A 29 17.99 1.50 8.72
CA LYS A 29 19.42 1.74 8.93
C LYS A 29 20.29 1.22 7.79
N VAL A 30 19.77 0.35 6.93
CA VAL A 30 20.49 -0.19 5.77
C VAL A 30 20.51 0.86 4.66
N LYS A 31 21.68 1.37 4.32
CA LYS A 31 21.89 2.49 3.38
C LYS A 31 21.20 2.27 2.01
N LEU A 32 21.33 1.08 1.45
CA LEU A 32 20.70 0.76 0.17
C LEU A 32 19.17 0.82 0.29
N LEU A 33 18.61 0.21 1.33
CA LEU A 33 17.17 0.22 1.55
C LEU A 33 16.66 1.65 1.81
N ASP A 34 17.36 2.45 2.61
CA ASP A 34 16.99 3.86 2.85
C ASP A 34 16.97 4.67 1.54
N LEU A 35 17.95 4.45 0.65
CA LEU A 35 17.98 5.07 -0.67
C LEU A 35 16.73 4.70 -1.49
N ILE A 36 16.37 3.42 -1.53
CA ILE A 36 15.20 2.92 -2.27
C ILE A 36 13.90 3.46 -1.65
N LEU A 37 13.78 3.46 -0.34
CA LEU A 37 12.61 3.99 0.37
C LEU A 37 12.40 5.48 0.06
N ARG A 38 13.47 6.28 0.06
CA ARG A 38 13.40 7.71 -0.36
C ARG A 38 12.96 7.86 -1.80
N TYR A 39 13.40 6.98 -2.69
CA TYR A 39 12.96 6.96 -4.08
C TYR A 39 11.46 6.69 -4.21
N ILE A 40 10.94 5.70 -3.48
CA ILE A 40 9.51 5.36 -3.44
C ILE A 40 8.70 6.53 -2.88
N LEU A 41 9.11 7.05 -1.71
CA LEU A 41 8.39 8.09 -0.98
C LEU A 41 8.32 9.44 -1.72
N LYS A 42 9.34 9.77 -2.54
CA LYS A 42 9.29 10.96 -3.40
C LYS A 42 8.22 10.89 -4.50
N ARG A 43 7.75 9.69 -4.84
CA ARG A 43 6.81 9.43 -5.94
C ARG A 43 5.41 9.12 -5.44
N LYS A 44 4.98 9.89 -4.46
CA LYS A 44 3.65 9.76 -3.86
C LYS A 44 2.56 9.70 -4.93
N GLY A 45 1.71 8.68 -4.82
CA GLY A 45 0.48 8.59 -5.59
C GLY A 45 -0.59 9.55 -5.07
N LYS A 46 -1.82 9.37 -5.54
CA LYS A 46 -2.97 10.16 -5.08
C LYS A 46 -3.38 9.86 -3.63
N GLN A 47 -2.85 8.78 -3.04
CA GLN A 47 -3.12 8.32 -1.67
C GLN A 47 -4.62 8.11 -1.41
N ILE A 48 -5.33 7.54 -2.39
CA ILE A 48 -6.79 7.38 -2.33
C ILE A 48 -7.19 6.50 -1.14
N ARG A 49 -6.43 5.42 -0.86
CA ARG A 49 -6.74 4.48 0.23
C ARG A 49 -6.72 5.13 1.60
N PRO A 50 -5.63 5.78 2.05
CA PRO A 50 -5.64 6.49 3.33
C PRO A 50 -6.66 7.63 3.39
N ILE A 51 -6.94 8.33 2.28
CA ILE A 51 -8.00 9.33 2.21
C ILE A 51 -9.35 8.71 2.54
N LEU A 52 -9.70 7.57 1.93
CA LEU A 52 -10.96 6.87 2.19
C LEU A 52 -11.06 6.41 3.63
N VAL A 53 -10.01 5.76 4.17
CA VAL A 53 -9.99 5.31 5.58
C VAL A 53 -10.26 6.48 6.53
N ILE A 54 -9.61 7.63 6.34
CA ILE A 54 -9.76 8.80 7.19
C ILE A 54 -11.16 9.42 7.04
N LEU A 55 -11.67 9.55 5.80
CA LEU A 55 -12.98 10.12 5.53
C LEU A 55 -14.10 9.27 6.14
N PHE A 56 -14.10 7.97 5.91
CA PHE A 56 -15.10 7.07 6.49
C PHE A 56 -15.02 7.07 8.02
N SER A 57 -13.81 7.04 8.60
CA SER A 57 -13.67 7.15 10.04
C SER A 57 -14.31 8.44 10.58
N LYS A 58 -14.08 9.59 9.95
CA LYS A 58 -14.73 10.87 10.35
C LYS A 58 -16.24 10.83 10.22
N MET A 59 -16.77 10.20 9.17
CA MET A 59 -18.22 10.08 8.96
C MET A 59 -18.90 9.30 10.09
N PHE A 60 -18.30 8.20 10.53
CA PHE A 60 -18.91 7.29 11.50
C PHE A 60 -18.52 7.58 12.96
N SER A 61 -17.64 8.55 13.22
CA SER A 61 -17.15 8.90 14.56
C SER A 61 -17.37 10.36 14.95
N ASN A 62 -18.45 10.99 14.44
CA ASN A 62 -18.78 12.40 14.70
C ASN A 62 -17.58 13.34 14.46
N GLY A 63 -16.88 13.14 13.35
CA GLY A 63 -15.76 13.99 12.93
C GLY A 63 -14.42 13.70 13.62
N LYS A 64 -14.33 12.71 14.51
CA LYS A 64 -13.09 12.35 15.23
C LYS A 64 -12.27 11.33 14.44
N VAL A 65 -10.95 11.44 14.54
CA VAL A 65 -9.99 10.46 13.98
C VAL A 65 -9.13 9.92 15.12
N SER A 66 -9.18 8.61 15.32
CA SER A 66 -8.43 7.95 16.40
C SER A 66 -7.01 7.55 15.95
N SER A 67 -6.14 7.22 16.89
CA SER A 67 -4.83 6.63 16.59
C SER A 67 -4.95 5.32 15.80
N LYS A 68 -5.97 4.51 16.06
CA LYS A 68 -6.28 3.29 15.32
C LYS A 68 -6.62 3.59 13.85
N THR A 69 -7.34 4.67 13.56
CA THR A 69 -7.63 5.10 12.18
C THR A 69 -6.35 5.40 11.40
N TYR A 70 -5.39 6.10 12.01
CA TYR A 70 -4.09 6.35 11.35
C TYR A 70 -3.30 5.07 11.14
N ARG A 71 -3.34 4.13 12.09
CA ARG A 71 -2.70 2.83 11.92
C ARG A 71 -3.36 2.02 10.80
N ALA A 72 -4.69 2.01 10.72
CA ALA A 72 -5.42 1.38 9.61
C ALA A 72 -5.05 1.99 8.25
N ALA A 73 -4.99 3.33 8.16
CA ALA A 73 -4.56 4.02 6.95
C ALA A 73 -3.12 3.66 6.55
N ASN A 74 -2.20 3.59 7.54
CA ASN A 74 -0.81 3.17 7.31
C ASN A 74 -0.73 1.71 6.87
N LEU A 75 -1.46 0.81 7.53
CA LEU A 75 -1.50 -0.62 7.23
C LEU A 75 -1.91 -0.86 5.78
N VAL A 76 -3.03 -0.28 5.35
CA VAL A 76 -3.54 -0.43 3.98
C VAL A 76 -2.55 0.14 2.95
N GLU A 77 -1.91 1.27 3.21
CA GLU A 77 -0.94 1.86 2.28
C GLU A 77 0.38 1.07 2.24
N LEU A 78 0.83 0.47 3.37
CA LEU A 78 2.00 -0.41 3.42
C LEU A 78 1.77 -1.68 2.58
N ILE A 79 0.64 -2.35 2.80
CA ILE A 79 0.26 -3.56 2.02
C ILE A 79 0.14 -3.21 0.53
N HIS A 80 -0.56 -2.13 0.20
CA HIS A 80 -0.68 -1.70 -1.20
C HIS A 80 0.68 -1.39 -1.84
N SER A 81 1.60 -0.77 -1.08
CA SER A 81 2.95 -0.50 -1.59
C SER A 81 3.73 -1.79 -1.82
N ALA A 82 3.61 -2.78 -0.93
CA ALA A 82 4.19 -4.11 -1.09
C ALA A 82 3.65 -4.81 -2.35
N SER A 83 2.31 -4.87 -2.51
CA SER A 83 1.67 -5.46 -3.69
C SER A 83 2.17 -4.83 -4.97
N LEU A 84 2.17 -3.48 -5.06
CA LEU A 84 2.63 -2.80 -6.28
C LEU A 84 4.08 -3.11 -6.65
N ILE A 85 4.95 -3.30 -5.65
CA ILE A 85 6.36 -3.64 -5.88
C ILE A 85 6.49 -5.09 -6.36
N HIS A 86 5.71 -6.01 -5.80
CA HIS A 86 5.68 -7.42 -6.22
C HIS A 86 5.05 -7.55 -7.62
N ASP A 87 3.94 -6.86 -7.90
CA ASP A 87 3.29 -6.84 -9.21
C ASP A 87 4.24 -6.35 -10.30
N ASP A 88 5.04 -5.29 -10.03
CA ASP A 88 6.04 -4.81 -10.99
C ASP A 88 7.07 -5.89 -11.37
N VAL A 89 7.35 -6.84 -10.47
CA VAL A 89 8.22 -8.00 -10.75
C VAL A 89 7.48 -9.09 -11.51
N VAL A 90 6.25 -9.40 -11.12
CA VAL A 90 5.42 -10.43 -11.76
C VAL A 90 5.09 -10.05 -13.20
N ASP A 91 4.77 -8.78 -13.44
CA ASP A 91 4.42 -8.23 -14.75
C ASP A 91 5.63 -7.84 -15.61
N ASP A 92 6.85 -8.02 -15.09
CA ASP A 92 8.11 -7.52 -15.70
C ASP A 92 8.03 -6.03 -16.11
N SER A 93 7.32 -5.24 -15.33
CA SER A 93 7.03 -3.84 -15.62
C SER A 93 8.25 -2.97 -15.36
N ASN A 94 8.71 -2.24 -16.39
CA ASN A 94 9.86 -1.34 -16.25
C ASN A 94 9.49 0.10 -15.90
N ILE A 95 8.24 0.51 -16.16
CA ILE A 95 7.77 1.88 -15.95
C ILE A 95 6.42 1.88 -15.25
N ARG A 96 6.32 2.64 -14.15
CA ARG A 96 5.06 2.93 -13.46
C ARG A 96 4.90 4.43 -13.25
N ARG A 97 3.74 4.98 -13.65
CA ARG A 97 3.43 6.43 -13.51
C ARG A 97 4.51 7.36 -14.06
N LYS A 98 5.09 7.04 -15.21
CA LYS A 98 6.18 7.77 -15.89
C LYS A 98 7.56 7.65 -15.22
N PHE A 99 7.74 6.77 -14.26
CA PHE A 99 9.02 6.55 -13.58
C PHE A 99 9.45 5.09 -13.73
N LEU A 100 10.76 4.86 -13.65
CA LEU A 100 11.29 3.49 -13.61
C LEU A 100 10.82 2.79 -12.33
N THR A 101 10.49 1.51 -12.45
CA THR A 101 10.14 0.65 -11.32
C THR A 101 11.38 0.27 -10.52
N ILE A 102 11.21 -0.36 -9.37
CA ILE A 102 12.32 -0.80 -8.54
C ILE A 102 13.09 -1.94 -9.22
N ASN A 103 12.37 -2.88 -9.86
CA ASN A 103 13.01 -3.97 -10.61
C ASN A 103 13.81 -3.47 -11.81
N ALA A 104 13.37 -2.42 -12.50
CA ALA A 104 14.13 -1.80 -13.58
C ALA A 104 15.45 -1.17 -13.09
N LEU A 105 15.47 -0.56 -11.89
CA LEU A 105 16.64 0.11 -11.33
C LEU A 105 17.55 -0.83 -10.54
N TRP A 106 17.00 -1.72 -9.73
CA TRP A 106 17.74 -2.53 -8.75
C TRP A 106 17.58 -4.04 -8.93
N LYS A 107 16.89 -4.49 -9.99
CA LYS A 107 16.62 -5.89 -10.31
C LYS A 107 15.59 -6.57 -9.40
N ASN A 108 15.04 -7.69 -9.89
CA ASN A 108 13.93 -8.41 -9.26
C ASN A 108 14.21 -8.83 -7.81
N LYS A 109 15.43 -9.34 -7.53
CA LYS A 109 15.79 -9.77 -6.17
C LYS A 109 15.65 -8.65 -5.13
N ILE A 110 16.09 -7.44 -5.47
CA ILE A 110 15.99 -6.29 -4.55
C ILE A 110 14.53 -5.84 -4.44
N SER A 111 13.77 -5.85 -5.52
CA SER A 111 12.35 -5.51 -5.51
C SER A 111 11.55 -6.41 -4.59
N VAL A 112 11.73 -7.74 -4.69
CA VAL A 112 11.07 -8.70 -3.79
C VAL A 112 11.40 -8.38 -2.33
N LEU A 113 12.69 -8.21 -1.99
CA LEU A 113 13.10 -7.89 -0.62
C LEU A 113 12.54 -6.54 -0.11
N VAL A 114 12.36 -5.56 -0.98
CA VAL A 114 11.74 -4.27 -0.62
C VAL A 114 10.24 -4.45 -0.40
N GLY A 115 9.54 -5.24 -1.23
CA GLY A 115 8.14 -5.59 -1.01
C GLY A 115 7.94 -6.32 0.32
N ASP A 116 8.80 -7.32 0.62
CA ASP A 116 8.78 -8.04 1.89
C ASP A 116 9.05 -7.13 3.10
N PHE A 117 9.90 -6.11 2.94
CA PHE A 117 10.12 -5.11 3.97
C PHE A 117 8.84 -4.30 4.25
N PHE A 118 8.11 -3.85 3.23
CA PHE A 118 6.83 -3.16 3.43
C PHE A 118 5.80 -4.06 4.10
N LEU A 119 5.70 -5.33 3.67
CA LEU A 119 4.83 -6.32 4.28
C LEU A 119 5.17 -6.55 5.75
N SER A 120 6.46 -6.74 6.08
CA SER A 120 6.90 -6.92 7.47
C SER A 120 6.57 -5.71 8.35
N LYS A 121 6.68 -4.47 7.82
CA LYS A 121 6.29 -3.25 8.52
C LYS A 121 4.78 -3.22 8.79
N ALA A 122 3.97 -3.67 7.85
CA ALA A 122 2.51 -3.78 8.03
C ALA A 122 2.14 -4.76 9.15
N LEU A 123 2.75 -5.95 9.13
CA LEU A 123 2.55 -6.97 10.18
C LEU A 123 2.98 -6.47 11.56
N LEU A 124 4.17 -5.86 11.67
CA LEU A 124 4.67 -5.30 12.92
C LEU A 124 3.80 -4.16 13.44
N LEU A 125 3.31 -3.28 12.56
CA LEU A 125 2.41 -2.20 12.94
C LEU A 125 1.14 -2.73 13.63
N SER A 126 0.54 -3.78 13.07
CA SER A 126 -0.69 -4.38 13.61
C SER A 126 -0.43 -5.16 14.89
N THR A 127 0.60 -6.01 14.92
CA THR A 127 0.89 -6.88 16.08
C THR A 127 1.35 -6.10 17.30
N GLN A 128 2.22 -5.10 17.13
CA GLN A 128 2.72 -4.25 18.22
C GLN A 128 1.62 -3.40 18.86
N ASN A 129 0.57 -3.04 18.09
CA ASN A 129 -0.56 -2.27 18.59
C ASN A 129 -1.78 -3.15 18.94
N LYS A 130 -1.66 -4.47 18.81
CA LYS A 130 -2.76 -5.43 19.06
C LYS A 130 -4.00 -5.17 18.20
N ASP A 131 -3.81 -4.61 17.01
CA ASP A 131 -4.88 -4.36 16.02
C ASP A 131 -5.15 -5.63 15.20
N TYR A 132 -5.45 -6.74 15.85
CA TYR A 132 -5.64 -8.06 15.23
C TYR A 132 -6.84 -8.10 14.29
N ASP A 133 -7.88 -7.33 14.59
CA ASP A 133 -9.05 -7.17 13.72
C ASP A 133 -8.71 -6.50 12.39
N LEU A 134 -7.84 -5.50 12.39
CA LEU A 134 -7.34 -4.88 11.15
C LEU A 134 -6.44 -5.86 10.39
N LEU A 135 -5.59 -6.59 11.09
CA LEU A 135 -4.70 -7.58 10.48
C LEU A 135 -5.48 -8.70 9.81
N ASP A 136 -6.53 -9.21 10.47
CA ASP A 136 -7.41 -10.25 9.92
C ASP A 136 -8.08 -9.80 8.62
N GLN A 137 -8.71 -8.61 8.64
CA GLN A 137 -9.38 -8.05 7.46
C GLN A 137 -8.42 -7.88 6.27
N VAL A 138 -7.23 -7.34 6.51
CA VAL A 138 -6.25 -7.10 5.45
C VAL A 138 -5.65 -8.42 4.96
N SER A 139 -5.40 -9.39 5.83
CA SER A 139 -4.87 -10.71 5.46
C SER A 139 -5.85 -11.47 4.57
N ASN A 140 -7.15 -11.44 4.90
CA ASN A 140 -8.19 -12.04 4.06
C ASN A 140 -8.26 -11.35 2.69
N ALA A 141 -8.22 -10.02 2.64
CA ALA A 141 -8.22 -9.29 1.38
C ALA A 141 -6.99 -9.63 0.50
N VAL A 142 -5.79 -9.72 1.08
CA VAL A 142 -4.57 -10.10 0.35
C VAL A 142 -4.67 -11.52 -0.19
N LYS A 143 -5.20 -12.46 0.62
CA LYS A 143 -5.45 -13.84 0.20
C LYS A 143 -6.37 -13.89 -1.02
N GLU A 144 -7.54 -13.23 -0.95
CA GLU A 144 -8.52 -13.22 -2.04
C GLU A 144 -7.96 -12.62 -3.33
N ILE A 145 -7.18 -11.53 -3.23
CA ILE A 145 -6.52 -10.91 -4.40
C ILE A 145 -5.53 -11.89 -5.02
N SER A 146 -4.66 -12.53 -4.21
CA SER A 146 -3.65 -13.46 -4.72
C SER A 146 -4.27 -14.71 -5.36
N GLU A 147 -5.33 -15.26 -4.76
CA GLU A 147 -6.08 -16.39 -5.32
C GLU A 147 -6.76 -15.99 -6.65
N GLY A 148 -7.33 -14.77 -6.71
CA GLY A 148 -7.95 -14.24 -7.93
C GLY A 148 -6.97 -14.06 -9.07
N GLU A 149 -5.78 -13.52 -8.81
CA GLU A 149 -4.73 -13.36 -9.83
C GLU A 149 -4.22 -14.70 -10.34
N LEU A 150 -3.96 -15.67 -9.45
CA LEU A 150 -3.57 -17.02 -9.85
C LEU A 150 -4.64 -17.71 -10.69
N PHE A 151 -5.91 -17.55 -10.31
CA PHE A 151 -7.04 -18.07 -11.09
C PHE A 151 -7.12 -17.43 -12.48
N GLN A 152 -6.92 -16.13 -12.59
CA GLN A 152 -6.86 -15.42 -13.88
C GLN A 152 -5.72 -15.94 -14.76
N ILE A 153 -4.53 -16.14 -14.20
CA ILE A 153 -3.38 -16.70 -14.92
C ILE A 153 -3.69 -18.13 -15.39
N GLN A 154 -4.30 -18.95 -14.54
CA GLN A 154 -4.70 -20.32 -14.88
C GLN A 154 -5.70 -20.35 -16.05
N LYS A 155 -6.74 -19.52 -15.99
CA LYS A 155 -7.75 -19.44 -17.06
C LYS A 155 -7.17 -18.92 -18.37
N SER A 156 -6.30 -17.91 -18.32
CA SER A 156 -5.62 -17.37 -19.51
C SER A 156 -4.76 -18.42 -20.23
N ARG A 157 -4.13 -19.31 -19.47
CA ARG A 157 -3.28 -20.38 -20.03
C ARG A 157 -4.09 -21.56 -20.59
N SER A 158 -5.25 -21.83 -20.04
CA SER A 158 -6.06 -23.01 -20.43
C SER A 158 -6.87 -22.81 -21.70
N LEU A 159 -6.96 -21.58 -22.27
CA LEU A 159 -7.78 -21.20 -23.44
C LEU A 159 -9.26 -21.63 -23.35
N ASN A 160 -9.72 -22.12 -22.21
CA ASN A 160 -11.08 -22.50 -21.95
C ASN A 160 -11.84 -21.33 -21.31
N LEU A 161 -12.13 -20.30 -22.09
CA LEU A 161 -13.16 -19.33 -21.80
C LEU A 161 -14.50 -19.89 -22.29
N THR A 162 -15.15 -20.70 -21.50
CA THR A 162 -16.61 -20.85 -21.58
C THR A 162 -17.19 -19.70 -20.78
N GLU A 163 -17.87 -18.77 -21.46
CA GLU A 163 -18.78 -17.83 -20.81
C GLU A 163 -19.89 -18.64 -20.13
N GLU A 164 -19.94 -18.64 -18.82
CA GLU A 164 -21.13 -18.94 -18.01
C GLU A 164 -21.55 -17.67 -17.27
#